data_9683c52d96411830607d16c2fb527874
#
_entry.id   9683c52d96411830607d16c2fb527874
#
_cell.length_a   1.000
_cell.length_b   1.000
_cell.length_c   1.000
_cell.angle_alpha   90.00
_cell.angle_beta   90.00
_cell.angle_gamma   90.00
#
_symmetry.space_group_name_H-M   'P 1'
#
loop_
_entity.id
_entity.type
_entity.pdbx_description
1 polymer ?
#
loop_
_entity_poly.entity_id
_entity_poly.type
_entity_poly.pdbx_seq_one_letter_code
_entity_poly.pdbx_strand_id
1 'polypeptide(L)'
;DKKRSEALNDLALVFKKNHISYYYHLVRFKNEPNPYNFEYHDPLIYPQVIEYIRKSKVIIDLVAEWQNGITLRPLEGLFFKKKLITNMKEITGYDFYNPQNIFVLGVDDLSHIKEFVESPYYVGENYSELINRYSMQGWLNNFTLSE
;
A
#
# COMPACT_ATOMS: atom_id res chain seq x y z
N ASP A 1 11.12 9.98 8.54
CA ASP A 1 11.88 8.73 8.66
C ASP A 1 12.81 8.58 7.45
N LYS A 2 14.13 8.63 7.69
CA LYS A 2 15.16 8.63 6.63
C LYS A 2 15.03 7.42 5.68
N LYS A 3 14.80 6.23 6.20
CA LYS A 3 14.69 5.00 5.41
C LYS A 3 13.44 4.97 4.53
N ARG A 4 12.33 5.50 5.01
CA ARG A 4 11.12 5.65 4.18
C ARG A 4 11.34 6.63 3.04
N SER A 5 12.00 7.76 3.30
CA SER A 5 12.33 8.76 2.27
C SER A 5 13.27 8.18 1.22
N GLU A 6 14.26 7.39 1.63
CA GLU A 6 15.17 6.68 0.74
C GLU A 6 14.40 5.66 -0.14
N ALA A 7 13.61 4.80 0.48
CA ALA A 7 12.80 3.81 -0.25
C ALA A 7 11.81 4.46 -1.24
N LEU A 8 11.21 5.60 -0.88
CA LEU A 8 10.34 6.35 -1.77
C LEU A 8 11.11 6.92 -2.97
N ASN A 9 12.29 7.49 -2.72
CA ASN A 9 13.15 8.00 -3.78
C ASN A 9 13.57 6.90 -4.75
N ASP A 10 14.02 5.75 -4.24
CA ASP A 10 14.46 4.62 -5.05
C ASP A 10 13.30 4.07 -5.89
N LEU A 11 12.12 3.94 -5.30
CA LEU A 11 10.92 3.52 -6.03
C LEU A 11 10.53 4.53 -7.12
N ALA A 12 10.64 5.83 -6.85
CA ALA A 12 10.40 6.87 -7.85
C ALA A 12 11.36 6.78 -9.04
N LEU A 13 12.64 6.46 -8.79
CA LEU A 13 13.63 6.23 -9.85
C LEU A 13 13.27 4.99 -10.69
N VAL A 14 12.84 3.91 -10.04
CA VAL A 14 12.37 2.69 -10.73
C VAL A 14 11.16 3.01 -11.61
N PHE A 15 10.20 3.78 -11.12
CA PHE A 15 9.01 4.18 -11.88
C PHE A 15 9.37 5.04 -13.09
N LYS A 16 10.26 6.02 -12.93
CA LYS A 16 10.76 6.84 -14.04
C LYS A 16 11.43 5.98 -15.12
N LYS A 17 12.31 5.06 -14.72
CA LYS A 17 13.00 4.15 -15.66
C LYS A 17 12.02 3.28 -16.44
N ASN A 18 10.90 2.88 -15.84
CA ASN A 18 9.89 2.02 -16.45
C ASN A 18 8.73 2.79 -17.11
N HIS A 19 8.79 4.13 -17.17
CA HIS A 19 7.74 5.00 -17.68
C HIS A 19 6.38 4.80 -16.98
N ILE A 20 6.41 4.51 -15.67
CA ILE A 20 5.24 4.40 -14.81
C ILE A 20 4.93 5.78 -14.24
N SER A 21 3.72 6.29 -14.48
CA SER A 21 3.27 7.53 -13.86
C SER A 21 2.92 7.29 -12.39
N TYR A 22 3.34 8.20 -11.52
CA TYR A 22 3.09 8.10 -10.09
C TYR A 22 2.81 9.47 -9.47
N TYR A 23 2.14 9.44 -8.35
CA TYR A 23 1.88 10.59 -7.51
C TYR A 23 2.10 10.22 -6.05
N TYR A 24 2.71 11.09 -5.29
CA TYR A 24 2.78 10.98 -3.83
C TYR A 24 2.39 12.31 -3.18
N HIS A 25 1.74 12.20 -2.03
CA HIS A 25 1.37 13.31 -1.18
C HIS A 25 2.13 13.19 0.13
N LEU A 26 3.14 14.02 0.31
CA LEU A 26 4.00 13.97 1.49
C LEU A 26 3.67 15.12 2.44
N VAL A 27 3.59 14.78 3.72
CA VAL A 27 3.44 15.74 4.80
C VAL A 27 4.76 15.82 5.56
N ARG A 28 5.27 17.03 5.74
CA ARG A 28 6.53 17.24 6.43
C ARG A 28 6.32 17.22 7.94
N PHE A 29 7.12 16.41 8.65
CA PHE A 29 7.28 16.54 10.08
C PHE A 29 8.29 17.65 10.39
N LYS A 30 8.09 18.39 11.50
CA LYS A 30 8.99 19.47 11.91
C LYS A 30 10.44 18.98 11.99
N ASN A 31 11.35 19.76 11.40
CA ASN A 31 12.80 19.52 11.40
C ASN A 31 13.28 18.26 10.65
N GLU A 32 12.45 17.65 9.81
CA GLU A 32 12.89 16.52 9.00
C GLU A 32 13.72 17.03 7.80
N PRO A 33 14.95 16.47 7.58
CA PRO A 33 15.76 16.82 6.41
C PRO A 33 15.06 16.38 5.12
N ASN A 34 15.28 17.14 4.04
CA ASN A 34 14.73 16.83 2.70
C ASN A 34 15.86 16.61 1.67
N PRO A 35 16.65 15.53 1.79
CA PRO A 35 17.80 15.31 0.93
C PRO A 35 17.45 15.02 -0.54
N TYR A 36 16.19 14.67 -0.82
CA TYR A 36 15.69 14.30 -2.15
C TYR A 36 14.86 15.40 -2.81
N ASN A 37 14.76 16.59 -2.20
CA ASN A 37 13.96 17.72 -2.68
C ASN A 37 12.49 17.36 -2.94
N PHE A 38 11.90 16.56 -2.06
CA PHE A 38 10.47 16.25 -2.14
C PHE A 38 9.61 17.51 -1.96
N GLU A 39 8.51 17.56 -2.70
CA GLU A 39 7.46 18.54 -2.46
C GLU A 39 6.58 18.05 -1.31
N TYR A 40 6.37 18.92 -0.32
CA TYR A 40 5.54 18.65 0.85
C TYR A 40 4.27 19.48 0.80
N HIS A 41 3.19 18.88 1.26
CA HIS A 41 1.84 19.45 1.26
C HIS A 41 1.25 19.40 2.67
N ASP A 42 0.12 20.10 2.83
CA ASP A 42 -0.68 20.01 4.06
C ASP A 42 -1.33 18.62 4.19
N PRO A 43 -1.60 18.16 5.44
CA PRO A 43 -2.27 16.88 5.65
C PRO A 43 -3.62 16.80 4.94
N LEU A 44 -3.90 15.65 4.32
CA LEU A 44 -5.19 15.33 3.73
C LEU A 44 -6.16 14.82 4.80
N ILE A 45 -7.42 15.20 4.69
CA ILE A 45 -8.50 14.51 5.39
C ILE A 45 -8.83 13.18 4.67
N TYR A 46 -9.36 12.21 5.40
CA TYR A 46 -9.57 10.85 4.86
C TYR A 46 -10.43 10.80 3.58
N PRO A 47 -11.51 11.57 3.41
CA PRO A 47 -12.25 11.61 2.14
C PRO A 47 -11.39 11.99 0.92
N GLN A 48 -10.43 12.90 1.08
CA GLN A 48 -9.49 13.26 0.01
C GLN A 48 -8.53 12.12 -0.31
N VAL A 49 -8.07 11.38 0.71
CA VAL A 49 -7.25 10.17 0.52
C VAL A 49 -8.00 9.14 -0.32
N ILE A 50 -9.28 8.89 -0.03
CA ILE A 50 -10.14 7.96 -0.78
C ILE A 50 -10.26 8.37 -2.25
N GLU A 51 -10.34 9.67 -2.56
CA GLU A 51 -10.38 10.13 -3.95
C GLU A 51 -9.09 9.78 -4.72
N TYR A 52 -7.91 9.95 -4.09
CA TYR A 52 -6.63 9.54 -4.69
C TYR A 52 -6.57 8.03 -4.90
N ILE A 53 -7.00 7.24 -3.91
CA ILE A 53 -7.08 5.78 -4.02
C ILE A 53 -7.98 5.37 -5.18
N ARG A 54 -9.16 5.95 -5.33
CA ARG A 54 -10.10 5.64 -6.43
C ARG A 54 -9.49 5.89 -7.81
N LYS A 55 -8.72 6.95 -7.96
CA LYS A 55 -8.06 7.34 -9.22
C LYS A 55 -6.81 6.51 -9.53
N SER A 56 -6.22 5.82 -8.54
CA SER A 56 -5.02 5.01 -8.72
C SER A 56 -5.34 3.58 -9.15
N LYS A 57 -4.39 2.91 -9.80
CA LYS A 57 -4.41 1.45 -10.04
C LYS A 57 -3.70 0.71 -8.90
N VAL A 58 -2.65 1.33 -8.38
CA VAL A 58 -1.77 0.78 -7.34
C VAL A 58 -1.63 1.80 -6.23
N ILE A 59 -1.66 1.37 -5.00
CA ILE A 59 -1.31 2.18 -3.82
C ILE A 59 0.02 1.71 -3.24
N ILE A 60 0.73 2.63 -2.62
CA ILE A 60 2.05 2.39 -2.06
C ILE A 60 1.97 2.52 -0.54
N ASP A 61 2.50 1.54 0.17
CA ASP A 61 2.60 1.51 1.63
C ASP A 61 4.05 1.26 2.06
N LEU A 62 4.76 2.31 2.40
CA LEU A 62 6.10 2.21 2.95
C LEU A 62 6.04 2.34 4.47
N VAL A 63 6.13 1.22 5.16
CA VAL A 63 6.11 1.16 6.62
C VAL A 63 7.48 1.49 7.21
N ALA A 64 7.50 2.09 8.39
CA ALA A 64 8.72 2.32 9.15
C ALA A 64 9.18 1.01 9.83
N GLU A 65 10.50 0.82 10.03
CA GLU A 65 11.06 -0.41 10.60
C GLU A 65 10.54 -0.74 12.01
N TRP A 66 10.17 0.28 12.77
CA TRP A 66 9.62 0.11 14.13
C TRP A 66 8.12 -0.17 14.15
N GLN A 67 7.44 -0.12 13.00
CA GLN A 67 6.01 -0.30 12.92
C GLN A 67 5.67 -1.80 12.87
N ASN A 68 4.97 -2.27 13.88
CA ASN A 68 4.45 -3.63 13.95
C ASN A 68 2.98 -3.66 13.50
N GLY A 69 2.61 -4.70 12.74
CA GLY A 69 1.26 -4.88 12.22
C GLY A 69 0.97 -4.13 10.93
N ILE A 70 -0.15 -4.46 10.31
CA ILE A 70 -0.57 -3.85 9.04
C ILE A 70 -1.07 -2.43 9.26
N THR A 71 -0.80 -1.57 8.27
CA THR A 71 -1.42 -0.26 8.15
C THR A 71 -2.83 -0.38 7.59
N LEU A 72 -3.50 0.74 7.39
CA LEU A 72 -4.80 0.77 6.70
C LEU A 72 -4.67 0.48 5.18
N ARG A 73 -3.51 0.75 4.57
CA ARG A 73 -3.30 0.65 3.12
C ARG A 73 -3.55 -0.73 2.50
N PRO A 74 -3.09 -1.86 3.09
CA PRO A 74 -3.43 -3.18 2.59
C PRO A 74 -4.94 -3.45 2.54
N LEU A 75 -5.68 -3.02 3.56
CA LEU A 75 -7.13 -3.17 3.60
C LEU A 75 -7.84 -2.25 2.58
N GLU A 76 -7.37 -1.02 2.41
CA GLU A 76 -7.84 -0.15 1.33
C GLU A 76 -7.59 -0.77 -0.04
N GLY A 77 -6.41 -1.39 -0.26
CA GLY A 77 -6.13 -2.16 -1.48
C GLY A 77 -7.16 -3.26 -1.71
N LEU A 78 -7.45 -4.05 -0.69
CA LEU A 78 -8.43 -5.12 -0.73
C LEU A 78 -9.85 -4.59 -1.05
N PHE A 79 -10.33 -3.60 -0.28
CA PHE A 79 -11.70 -3.07 -0.40
C PHE A 79 -11.94 -2.30 -1.69
N PHE A 80 -10.96 -1.54 -2.17
CA PHE A 80 -11.07 -0.74 -3.39
C PHE A 80 -10.57 -1.46 -4.65
N LYS A 81 -10.18 -2.75 -4.53
CA LYS A 81 -9.58 -3.54 -5.61
C LYS A 81 -8.39 -2.81 -6.25
N LYS A 82 -7.49 -2.31 -5.40
CA LYS A 82 -6.24 -1.68 -5.82
C LYS A 82 -5.07 -2.58 -5.49
N LYS A 83 -4.13 -2.67 -6.40
CA LYS A 83 -2.88 -3.37 -6.12
C LYS A 83 -2.07 -2.59 -5.09
N LEU A 84 -1.19 -3.29 -4.39
CA LEU A 84 -0.35 -2.73 -3.33
C LEU A 84 1.12 -2.97 -3.66
N ILE A 85 1.94 -1.94 -3.48
CA ILE A 85 3.40 -2.08 -3.39
C ILE A 85 3.79 -1.73 -1.96
N THR A 86 4.47 -2.65 -1.26
CA THR A 86 4.85 -2.44 0.14
C THR A 86 6.26 -2.96 0.43
N ASN A 87 6.91 -2.43 1.46
CA ASN A 87 8.14 -2.96 2.02
C ASN A 87 7.92 -3.87 3.25
N MET A 88 6.66 -4.11 3.62
CA MET A 88 6.29 -5.00 4.72
C MET A 88 6.36 -6.46 4.28
N LYS A 89 7.44 -7.16 4.64
CA LYS A 89 7.65 -8.56 4.22
C LYS A 89 6.67 -9.54 4.87
N GLU A 90 6.25 -9.24 6.10
CA GLU A 90 5.31 -10.04 6.89
C GLU A 90 3.91 -10.12 6.26
N ILE A 91 3.61 -9.25 5.29
CA ILE A 91 2.32 -9.26 4.58
C ILE A 91 2.05 -10.59 3.88
N THR A 92 3.10 -11.33 3.51
CA THR A 92 3.00 -12.65 2.87
C THR A 92 2.36 -13.71 3.77
N GLY A 93 2.32 -13.49 5.09
CA GLY A 93 1.65 -14.37 6.06
C GLY A 93 0.15 -14.10 6.26
N TYR A 94 -0.39 -13.05 5.66
CA TYR A 94 -1.81 -12.73 5.78
C TYR A 94 -2.64 -13.50 4.74
N ASP A 95 -3.86 -13.88 5.10
CA ASP A 95 -4.77 -14.66 4.25
C ASP A 95 -5.26 -13.91 3.01
N PHE A 96 -5.20 -12.58 2.98
CA PHE A 96 -5.50 -11.75 1.82
C PHE A 96 -4.28 -11.56 0.88
N TYR A 97 -3.10 -12.07 1.25
CA TYR A 97 -1.94 -11.94 0.39
C TYR A 97 -2.15 -12.72 -0.93
N ASN A 98 -1.91 -12.00 -2.03
CA ASN A 98 -1.88 -12.58 -3.36
C ASN A 98 -0.79 -11.87 -4.18
N PRO A 99 0.20 -12.61 -4.74
CA PRO A 99 1.31 -12.00 -5.48
C PRO A 99 0.88 -11.28 -6.77
N GLN A 100 -0.32 -11.55 -7.29
CA GLN A 100 -0.88 -10.79 -8.41
C GLN A 100 -1.37 -9.40 -8.00
N ASN A 101 -1.67 -9.20 -6.71
CA ASN A 101 -2.21 -7.95 -6.16
C ASN A 101 -1.25 -7.21 -5.24
N ILE A 102 -0.25 -7.89 -4.68
CA ILE A 102 0.68 -7.34 -3.70
C ILE A 102 2.11 -7.61 -4.14
N PHE A 103 2.87 -6.54 -4.35
CA PHE A 103 4.29 -6.56 -4.68
C PHE A 103 5.09 -6.17 -3.44
N VAL A 104 6.03 -7.02 -3.03
CA VAL A 104 6.82 -6.81 -1.80
C VAL A 104 8.24 -6.39 -2.15
N LEU A 105 8.57 -5.14 -1.86
CA LEU A 105 9.90 -4.59 -2.09
C LEU A 105 10.96 -5.34 -1.26
N GLY A 106 12.05 -5.72 -1.91
CA GLY A 106 13.13 -6.52 -1.30
C GLY A 106 12.81 -8.02 -1.17
N VAL A 107 11.68 -8.47 -1.72
CA VAL A 107 11.30 -9.90 -1.90
C VAL A 107 11.09 -10.17 -3.38
N ASP A 108 10.20 -9.41 -4.02
CA ASP A 108 9.88 -9.57 -5.43
C ASP A 108 10.93 -8.89 -6.32
N ASP A 109 11.16 -9.46 -7.50
CA ASP A 109 12.12 -8.91 -8.47
C ASP A 109 11.56 -7.64 -9.13
N LEU A 110 12.24 -6.52 -8.95
CA LEU A 110 11.89 -5.22 -9.53
C LEU A 110 11.80 -5.22 -11.06
N SER A 111 12.39 -6.20 -11.75
CA SER A 111 12.25 -6.33 -13.20
C SER A 111 10.80 -6.58 -13.63
N HIS A 112 9.97 -7.15 -12.77
CA HIS A 112 8.55 -7.42 -12.99
C HIS A 112 7.61 -6.30 -12.56
N ILE A 113 8.12 -5.19 -12.02
CA ILE A 113 7.27 -4.12 -11.44
C ILE A 113 6.34 -3.48 -12.49
N LYS A 114 6.81 -3.34 -13.73
CA LYS A 114 6.00 -2.78 -14.82
C LYS A 114 4.84 -3.69 -15.17
N GLU A 115 5.10 -4.97 -15.37
CA GLU A 115 4.07 -5.99 -15.63
C GLU A 115 3.05 -6.03 -14.47
N PHE A 116 3.54 -6.00 -13.24
CA PHE A 116 2.69 -5.94 -12.05
C PHE A 116 1.76 -4.72 -12.08
N VAL A 117 2.26 -3.52 -12.35
CA VAL A 117 1.46 -2.28 -12.36
C VAL A 117 0.45 -2.28 -13.52
N GLU A 118 0.82 -2.81 -14.68
CA GLU A 118 -0.02 -2.80 -15.89
C GLU A 118 -1.11 -3.88 -15.88
N SER A 119 -0.86 -5.01 -15.21
CA SER A 119 -1.85 -6.10 -15.11
C SER A 119 -3.06 -5.72 -14.25
N PRO A 120 -4.27 -6.25 -14.54
CA PRO A 120 -5.47 -5.95 -13.77
C PRO A 120 -5.39 -6.49 -12.33
N TYR A 121 -6.25 -5.96 -11.45
CA TYR A 121 -6.46 -6.54 -10.12
C TYR A 121 -7.10 -7.91 -10.25
N TYR A 122 -6.54 -8.90 -9.57
CA TYR A 122 -7.07 -10.27 -9.55
C TYR A 122 -8.12 -10.42 -8.46
N VAL A 123 -9.31 -10.87 -8.82
CA VAL A 123 -10.39 -11.21 -7.89
C VAL A 123 -10.45 -12.71 -7.74
N GLY A 124 -9.95 -13.23 -6.60
CA GLY A 124 -9.96 -14.65 -6.28
C GLY A 124 -11.36 -15.14 -5.85
N GLU A 125 -11.55 -16.46 -5.82
CA GLU A 125 -12.82 -17.09 -5.41
C GLU A 125 -13.19 -16.74 -3.96
N ASN A 126 -12.21 -16.60 -3.09
CA ASN A 126 -12.40 -16.25 -1.67
C ASN A 126 -12.56 -14.73 -1.41
N TYR A 127 -12.63 -13.88 -2.44
CA TYR A 127 -12.66 -12.42 -2.28
C TYR A 127 -13.79 -11.94 -1.37
N SER A 128 -15.01 -12.46 -1.57
CA SER A 128 -16.18 -12.10 -0.75
C SER A 128 -15.99 -12.49 0.71
N GLU A 129 -15.36 -13.63 0.99
CA GLU A 129 -15.06 -14.08 2.35
C GLU A 129 -14.03 -13.14 3.02
N LEU A 130 -12.97 -12.75 2.30
CA LEU A 130 -11.98 -11.80 2.78
C LEU A 130 -12.60 -10.43 3.10
N ILE A 131 -13.44 -9.90 2.20
CA ILE A 131 -14.16 -8.63 2.45
C ILE A 131 -15.01 -8.73 3.72
N ASN A 132 -15.76 -9.81 3.91
CA ASN A 132 -16.56 -10.00 5.12
C ASN A 132 -15.69 -10.07 6.38
N ARG A 133 -14.58 -10.82 6.35
CA ARG A 133 -13.67 -11.02 7.49
C ARG A 133 -13.05 -9.70 7.96
N TYR A 134 -12.61 -8.86 7.03
CA TYR A 134 -11.94 -7.58 7.32
C TYR A 134 -12.90 -6.39 7.40
N SER A 135 -14.20 -6.59 7.18
CA SER A 135 -15.20 -5.55 7.35
C SER A 135 -15.45 -5.25 8.83
N MET A 136 -16.02 -4.08 9.11
CA MET A 136 -16.48 -3.72 10.46
C MET A 136 -17.45 -4.77 11.03
N GLN A 137 -18.36 -5.28 10.19
CA GLN A 137 -19.32 -6.32 10.60
C GLN A 137 -18.62 -7.65 10.93
N GLY A 138 -17.63 -8.06 10.13
CA GLY A 138 -16.84 -9.26 10.39
C GLY A 138 -16.04 -9.13 11.69
N TRP A 139 -15.48 -7.95 11.95
CA TRP A 139 -14.75 -7.65 13.17
C TRP A 139 -15.69 -7.72 14.40
N LEU A 140 -16.88 -7.11 14.35
CA LEU A 140 -17.88 -7.17 15.42
C LEU A 140 -18.34 -8.60 15.69
N ASN A 141 -18.54 -9.43 14.66
CA ASN A 141 -18.97 -10.82 14.82
C ASN A 141 -17.96 -11.66 15.62
N ASN A 142 -16.65 -11.35 15.52
CA ASN A 142 -15.63 -12.05 16.31
C ASN A 142 -15.74 -11.77 17.83
N PHE A 143 -16.36 -10.67 18.25
CA PHE A 143 -16.59 -10.36 19.66
C PHE A 143 -17.86 -11.00 20.23
N THR A 144 -18.83 -11.32 19.38
CA THR A 144 -20.12 -11.91 19.82
C THR A 144 -20.09 -13.44 19.90
N LEU A 145 -19.04 -14.09 19.36
CA LEU A 145 -18.87 -15.56 19.39
C LEU A 145 -18.01 -16.05 20.56
N SER A 146 -17.68 -15.19 21.52
CA SER A 146 -16.81 -15.50 22.68
C SER A 146 -17.61 -15.68 23.98
N GLU A 147 -18.92 -16.02 23.93
CA GLU A 147 -19.71 -16.44 25.07
C GLU A 147 -19.92 -17.96 25.11
#